data_9c5b022f5b678461e6c96d6e3a32193b
#
_entry.id   9c5b022f5b678461e6c96d6e3a32193b
#
_cell.length_a   1.000
_cell.length_b   1.000
_cell.length_c   1.000
_cell.angle_alpha   90.00
_cell.angle_beta   90.00
_cell.angle_gamma   90.00
#
_symmetry.space_group_name_H-M   'P 1'
#
loop_
_entity.id
_entity.type
_entity.pdbx_description
1 polymer ?
#
loop_
_entity_poly.entity_id
_entity_poly.type
_entity_poly.pdbx_seq_one_letter_code
_entity_poly.pdbx_strand_id
1 'polypeptide(L)'
;MKIAFSYPPIINSDGQKAMVSQNRNVQFFMKPTYLLPIIQGQAATWLRNMGYNVLWDDGNSQLKTFDCWYRNLIEASPDVIVFESTTPVMKFYWKTINKLKLDLPN
;
A
#
# COMPACT_ATOMS: atom_id res chain seq x y z
N MET A 1 15.98 2.39 -11.30
CA MET A 1 14.57 2.73 -11.02
C MET A 1 14.12 1.98 -9.78
N LYS A 2 13.56 2.68 -8.82
CA LYS A 2 13.00 2.10 -7.61
C LYS A 2 11.48 2.02 -7.74
N ILE A 3 10.94 0.82 -7.58
CA ILE A 3 9.50 0.54 -7.69
C ILE A 3 9.00 0.11 -6.32
N ALA A 4 8.01 0.81 -5.77
CA ALA A 4 7.38 0.47 -4.50
C ALA A 4 6.00 -0.14 -4.74
N PHE A 5 5.79 -1.36 -4.24
CA PHE A 5 4.46 -1.93 -4.07
C PHE A 5 3.99 -1.56 -2.67
N SER A 6 2.98 -0.72 -2.58
CA SER A 6 2.62 -0.09 -1.32
C SER A 6 1.15 -0.25 -0.99
N TYR A 7 0.88 -0.58 0.26
CA TYR A 7 -0.47 -0.76 0.80
C TYR A 7 -0.66 0.21 1.96
N PRO A 8 -1.31 1.38 1.74
CA PRO A 8 -1.55 2.32 2.82
C PRO A 8 -2.50 1.72 3.86
N PRO A 9 -2.25 1.96 5.15
CA PRO A 9 -3.14 1.48 6.18
C PRO A 9 -4.45 2.24 6.15
N ILE A 10 -5.56 1.53 6.01
CA ILE A 10 -6.91 2.10 6.02
C ILE A 10 -7.55 1.75 7.36
N ILE A 11 -7.92 2.77 8.12
CA ILE A 11 -8.49 2.61 9.46
C ILE A 11 -9.83 3.33 9.48
N ASN A 12 -10.89 2.64 9.93
CA ASN A 12 -12.21 3.27 10.08
C ASN A 12 -12.31 4.08 11.39
N SER A 13 -13.46 4.71 11.62
CA SER A 13 -13.71 5.52 12.81
C SER A 13 -13.62 4.73 14.12
N ASP A 14 -13.82 3.41 14.09
CA ASP A 14 -13.73 2.52 15.26
C ASP A 14 -12.30 2.01 15.52
N GLY A 15 -11.33 2.47 14.74
CA GLY A 15 -9.93 2.04 14.84
C GLY A 15 -9.64 0.67 14.22
N GLN A 16 -10.58 0.10 13.48
CA GLN A 16 -10.42 -1.18 12.81
C GLN A 16 -9.65 -1.00 11.51
N LYS A 17 -8.73 -1.91 11.24
CA LYS A 17 -7.93 -1.90 10.01
C LYS A 17 -8.62 -2.68 8.90
N ALA A 18 -8.58 -2.12 7.71
CA ALA A 18 -9.10 -2.76 6.51
C ALA A 18 -8.08 -3.74 5.94
N MET A 19 -8.60 -4.83 5.39
CA MET A 19 -7.84 -5.72 4.53
C MET A 19 -8.48 -5.73 3.15
N VAL A 20 -7.66 -5.54 2.13
CA VAL A 20 -8.09 -5.68 0.74
C VAL A 20 -7.73 -7.08 0.28
N SER A 21 -8.74 -7.90 0.01
CA SER A 21 -8.53 -9.26 -0.46
C SER A 21 -8.28 -9.29 -1.97
N GLN A 22 -7.75 -10.43 -2.45
CA GLN A 22 -7.53 -10.65 -3.89
C GLN A 22 -8.81 -10.58 -4.72
N ASN A 23 -9.95 -10.83 -4.09
CA ASN A 23 -11.26 -10.70 -4.73
C ASN A 23 -11.77 -9.24 -4.74
N ARG A 24 -10.90 -8.30 -4.39
CA ARG A 24 -11.19 -6.88 -4.31
C ARG A 24 -12.27 -6.53 -3.27
N ASN A 25 -12.44 -7.37 -2.27
CA ASN A 25 -13.30 -7.09 -1.14
C ASN A 25 -12.52 -6.36 -0.07
N VAL A 26 -13.18 -5.40 0.57
CA VAL A 26 -12.64 -4.69 1.74
C VAL A 26 -13.41 -5.14 2.96
N GLN A 27 -12.68 -5.55 3.98
CA GLN A 27 -13.25 -5.91 5.26
C GLN A 27 -12.48 -5.23 6.39
N PHE A 28 -13.19 -4.83 7.43
CA PHE A 28 -12.60 -4.27 8.64
C PHE A 28 -12.69 -5.31 9.75
N PHE A 29 -11.58 -5.51 10.45
CA PHE A 29 -11.48 -6.52 11.50
C PHE A 29 -11.18 -5.90 12.85
N MET A 30 -11.84 -6.40 13.90
CA MET A 30 -11.56 -5.99 15.28
C MET A 30 -10.19 -6.49 15.74
N LYS A 31 -9.78 -7.67 15.27
CA LYS A 31 -8.45 -8.25 15.54
C LYS A 31 -7.60 -8.15 14.29
N PRO A 32 -6.29 -7.96 14.43
CA PRO A 32 -5.40 -7.98 13.28
C PRO A 32 -5.55 -9.26 12.49
N THR A 33 -5.90 -9.12 11.23
CA THR A 33 -6.01 -10.23 10.26
C THR A 33 -5.12 -9.91 9.08
N TYR A 34 -4.36 -10.89 8.64
CA TYR A 34 -3.36 -10.69 7.59
C TYR A 34 -3.74 -11.50 6.37
N LEU A 35 -3.80 -10.80 5.22
CA LEU A 35 -3.97 -11.41 3.92
C LEU A 35 -2.77 -11.05 3.06
N LEU A 36 -2.10 -12.05 2.54
CA LEU A 36 -0.97 -11.82 1.64
C LEU A 36 -1.49 -11.54 0.23
N PRO A 37 -1.17 -10.38 -0.36
CA PRO A 37 -1.53 -10.09 -1.74
C PRO A 37 -0.61 -10.85 -2.71
N ILE A 38 -0.98 -12.09 -3.04
CA ILE A 38 -0.13 -13.04 -3.76
C ILE A 38 0.20 -12.55 -5.17
N ILE A 39 -0.78 -12.00 -5.90
CA ILE A 39 -0.58 -11.55 -7.29
C ILE A 39 0.46 -10.43 -7.33
N GLN A 40 0.31 -9.44 -6.47
CA GLN A 40 1.26 -8.33 -6.39
C GLN A 40 2.62 -8.79 -5.88
N GLY A 41 2.64 -9.75 -4.95
CA GLY A 41 3.87 -10.37 -4.48
C GLY A 41 4.62 -11.08 -5.60
N GLN A 42 3.91 -11.79 -6.47
CA GLN A 42 4.50 -12.42 -7.64
C GLN A 42 5.06 -11.38 -8.62
N ALA A 43 4.32 -10.31 -8.88
CA ALA A 43 4.76 -9.22 -9.75
C ALA A 43 6.01 -8.53 -9.19
N ALA A 44 6.03 -8.25 -7.89
CA ALA A 44 7.18 -7.65 -7.21
C ALA A 44 8.42 -8.54 -7.31
N THR A 45 8.26 -9.84 -7.08
CA THR A 45 9.35 -10.82 -7.18
C THR A 45 9.89 -10.90 -8.61
N TRP A 46 9.00 -10.91 -9.59
CA TRP A 46 9.39 -10.98 -11.00
C TRP A 46 10.20 -9.75 -11.42
N LEU A 47 9.75 -8.56 -11.04
CA LEU A 47 10.47 -7.31 -11.33
C LEU A 47 11.84 -7.28 -10.63
N ARG A 48 11.90 -7.74 -9.39
CA ARG A 48 13.17 -7.83 -8.67
C ARG A 48 14.15 -8.77 -9.36
N ASN A 49 13.66 -9.91 -9.85
CA ASN A 49 14.48 -10.86 -10.59
C ASN A 49 14.97 -10.30 -11.94
N MET A 50 14.26 -9.32 -12.50
CA MET A 50 14.67 -8.60 -13.71
C MET A 50 15.71 -7.49 -13.45
N GLY A 51 16.11 -7.28 -12.20
CA GLY A 51 17.13 -6.30 -11.83
C GLY A 51 16.60 -4.96 -11.34
N TYR A 52 15.29 -4.78 -11.19
CA TYR A 52 14.73 -3.56 -10.60
C TYR A 52 14.88 -3.55 -9.08
N ASN A 53 15.06 -2.35 -8.53
CA ASN A 53 15.04 -2.15 -7.08
C ASN A 53 13.59 -2.08 -6.62
N VAL A 54 13.11 -3.15 -5.99
CA VAL A 54 11.71 -3.28 -5.58
C VAL A 54 11.60 -3.15 -4.07
N LEU A 55 10.74 -2.23 -3.63
CA LEU A 55 10.34 -2.07 -2.23
C LEU A 55 8.95 -2.66 -2.03
N TRP A 56 8.81 -3.51 -1.02
CA TRP A 56 7.51 -4.02 -0.57
C TRP A 56 7.13 -3.33 0.73
N ASP A 57 6.03 -2.59 0.72
CA ASP A 57 5.58 -1.80 1.86
C ASP A 57 4.11 -2.06 2.14
N ASP A 58 3.83 -2.96 3.06
CA ASP A 58 2.47 -3.33 3.45
C ASP A 58 2.11 -2.71 4.81
N GLY A 59 1.52 -1.53 4.76
CA GLY A 59 1.13 -0.78 5.95
C GLY A 59 0.04 -1.48 6.77
N ASN A 60 -0.79 -2.32 6.14
CA ASN A 60 -1.84 -3.07 6.84
C ASN A 60 -1.26 -4.25 7.62
N SER A 61 -0.49 -5.11 6.97
CA SER A 61 0.12 -6.28 7.62
C SER A 61 1.14 -5.91 8.67
N GLN A 62 1.86 -4.81 8.48
CA GLN A 62 2.86 -4.32 9.42
C GLN A 62 2.27 -3.47 10.54
N LEU A 63 0.96 -3.31 10.59
CA LEU A 63 0.24 -2.54 11.62
C LEU A 63 0.74 -1.10 11.76
N LYS A 64 1.20 -0.49 10.68
CA LYS A 64 1.67 0.89 10.67
C LYS A 64 0.51 1.87 10.81
N THR A 65 0.78 3.03 11.43
CA THR A 65 -0.10 4.19 11.30
C THR A 65 0.05 4.80 9.91
N PHE A 66 -0.95 5.57 9.47
CA PHE A 66 -0.86 6.26 8.17
C PHE A 66 0.37 7.17 8.11
N ASP A 67 0.63 7.95 9.17
CA ASP A 67 1.77 8.88 9.20
C ASP A 67 3.11 8.14 9.13
N CYS A 68 3.24 7.04 9.84
CA CYS A 68 4.45 6.21 9.79
C CYS A 68 4.67 5.62 8.39
N TRP A 69 3.62 5.04 7.80
CA TRP A 69 3.66 4.49 6.45
C TRP A 69 4.03 5.57 5.42
N TYR A 70 3.37 6.72 5.50
CA TYR A 70 3.59 7.84 4.58
C TYR A 70 5.02 8.36 4.64
N ARG A 71 5.52 8.59 5.85
CA ARG A 71 6.89 9.07 6.07
C ARG A 71 7.92 8.08 5.51
N ASN A 72 7.74 6.80 5.76
CA ASN A 72 8.65 5.78 5.26
C ASN A 72 8.67 5.75 3.73
N LEU A 73 7.53 5.93 3.10
CA LEU A 73 7.43 5.96 1.64
C LEU A 73 8.13 7.20 1.05
N ILE A 74 7.95 8.36 1.69
CA ILE A 74 8.64 9.60 1.28
C ILE A 74 10.16 9.45 1.43
N GLU A 75 10.63 8.90 2.53
CA GLU A 75 12.05 8.67 2.76
C GLU A 75 12.65 7.69 1.74
N ALA A 76 11.91 6.68 1.35
CA ALA A 76 12.34 5.72 0.34
C ALA A 76 12.45 6.36 -1.06
N SER A 77 11.69 7.40 -1.32
CA SER A 77 11.69 8.17 -2.57
C SER A 77 11.64 7.28 -3.83
N PRO A 78 10.61 6.46 -4.00
CA PRO A 78 10.49 5.59 -5.17
C PRO A 78 10.19 6.40 -6.44
N ASP A 79 10.60 5.86 -7.59
CA ASP A 79 10.28 6.45 -8.89
C ASP A 79 8.87 6.09 -9.34
N VAL A 80 8.42 4.90 -8.97
CA VAL A 80 7.08 4.39 -9.31
C VAL A 80 6.48 3.77 -8.05
N ILE A 81 5.20 4.09 -7.80
CA ILE A 81 4.43 3.48 -6.71
C ILE A 81 3.27 2.71 -7.32
N VAL A 82 3.16 1.45 -6.98
CA VAL A 82 2.07 0.57 -7.41
C VAL A 82 1.11 0.37 -6.25
N PHE A 83 -0.14 0.72 -6.46
CA PHE A 83 -1.23 0.52 -5.51
C PHE A 83 -2.23 -0.48 -6.07
N GLU A 84 -2.74 -1.34 -5.20
CA GLU A 84 -3.94 -2.10 -5.46
C GLU A 84 -5.10 -1.45 -4.72
N SER A 85 -6.21 -1.23 -5.42
CA SER A 85 -7.38 -0.60 -4.83
C SER A 85 -8.67 -1.28 -5.26
N THR A 86 -9.74 -0.93 -4.60
CA THR A 86 -11.09 -1.39 -4.91
C THR A 86 -12.06 -0.23 -4.72
N THR A 87 -13.23 -0.30 -5.37
CA THR A 87 -14.20 0.79 -5.41
C THR A 87 -14.55 1.40 -4.04
N PRO A 88 -14.79 0.62 -2.96
CA PRO A 88 -15.16 1.20 -1.67
C PRO A 88 -14.10 2.12 -1.05
N VAL A 89 -12.84 1.98 -1.41
CA VAL A 89 -11.73 2.76 -0.83
C VAL A 89 -11.07 3.70 -1.84
N MET A 90 -11.64 3.85 -3.03
CA MET A 90 -11.03 4.62 -4.11
C MET A 90 -10.84 6.09 -3.73
N LYS A 91 -11.78 6.71 -3.01
CA LYS A 91 -11.65 8.10 -2.58
C LYS A 91 -10.46 8.30 -1.65
N PHE A 92 -10.23 7.36 -0.74
CA PHE A 92 -9.07 7.36 0.13
C PHE A 92 -7.77 7.30 -0.67
N TYR A 93 -7.70 6.39 -1.65
CA TYR A 93 -6.53 6.26 -2.52
C TYR A 93 -6.27 7.54 -3.33
N TRP A 94 -7.31 8.16 -3.87
CA TRP A 94 -7.15 9.40 -4.63
C TRP A 94 -6.60 10.54 -3.78
N LYS A 95 -7.07 10.69 -2.55
CA LYS A 95 -6.50 11.67 -1.61
C LYS A 95 -5.03 11.38 -1.34
N THR A 96 -4.70 10.14 -1.11
CA THR A 96 -3.33 9.71 -0.82
C THR A 96 -2.42 9.95 -2.02
N ILE A 97 -2.86 9.59 -3.21
CA ILE A 97 -2.10 9.80 -4.45
C ILE A 97 -1.86 11.29 -4.70
N ASN A 98 -2.88 12.12 -4.54
CA ASN A 98 -2.73 13.55 -4.72
C ASN A 98 -1.73 14.16 -3.73
N LYS A 99 -1.77 13.73 -2.48
CA LYS A 99 -0.79 14.14 -1.47
C LYS A 99 0.62 13.69 -1.84
N LEU A 100 0.79 12.45 -2.27
CA LEU A 100 2.08 11.92 -2.70
C LEU A 100 2.65 12.68 -3.91
N LYS A 101 1.81 13.09 -4.85
CA LYS A 101 2.26 13.87 -6.01
C LYS A 101 2.79 15.24 -5.62
N LEU A 102 2.31 15.83 -4.55
CA LEU A 102 2.85 17.11 -4.04
C LEU A 102 4.22 16.91 -3.37
N ASP A 103 4.39 15.82 -2.63
CA ASP A 103 5.59 15.55 -1.86
C ASP A 103 6.65 14.76 -2.65
N LEU A 104 6.23 14.00 -3.66
CA LEU A 104 7.08 13.23 -4.58
C LEU A 104 6.67 13.55 -6.03
N PRO A 105 7.10 14.68 -6.60
CA PRO A 105 6.63 15.13 -7.91
C PRO A 105 7.08 14.24 -9.08
N ASN A 106 8.01 13.36 -8.88
CA ASN A 106 8.46 12.42 -9.91
C ASN A 106 7.56 11.21 -10.01
#